data_4914e3b75e622e02f72890ec2d59cd8b
#
_entry.id   4914e3b75e622e02f72890ec2d59cd8b
#
_cell.length_a   1.000
_cell.length_b   1.000
_cell.length_c   1.000
_cell.angle_alpha   90.00
_cell.angle_beta   90.00
_cell.angle_gamma   90.00
#
_symmetry.space_group_name_H-M   'P 1'
#
loop_
_entity.id
_entity.type
_entity.pdbx_description
1 polymer ?
#
loop_
_entity_poly.entity_id
_entity_poly.type
_entity_poly.pdbx_seq_one_letter_code
_entity_poly.pdbx_strand_id
1 'polypeptide(L)' 'MTEAEQEKIADYRKRREDILRILDEIVEIIRFQDRPEDAILEQKLEEIRKILS' A
#
# COMPACT_ATOMS: atom_id res chain seq x y z
N MET A 1 -10.58 23.69 -11.98
CA MET A 1 -10.45 22.24 -12.24
C MET A 1 -11.52 21.78 -13.22
N THR A 2 -11.13 20.98 -14.20
CA THR A 2 -12.08 20.35 -15.10
C THR A 2 -12.62 19.05 -14.49
N GLU A 3 -13.78 18.57 -14.98
CA GLU A 3 -14.34 17.30 -14.51
C GLU A 3 -13.38 16.12 -14.72
N ALA A 4 -12.63 16.13 -15.83
CA ALA A 4 -11.65 15.10 -16.12
C ALA A 4 -10.53 15.05 -15.08
N GLU A 5 -10.09 16.19 -14.58
CA GLU A 5 -9.08 16.27 -13.53
C GLU A 5 -9.62 15.76 -12.20
N GLN A 6 -10.87 16.08 -11.86
CA GLN A 6 -11.52 15.59 -10.65
C GLN A 6 -11.71 14.08 -10.69
N GLU A 7 -12.07 13.52 -11.84
CA GLU A 7 -12.20 12.08 -12.00
C GLU A 7 -10.87 11.36 -11.82
N LYS A 8 -9.78 11.94 -12.36
CA LYS A 8 -8.44 11.36 -12.18
C LYS A 8 -8.00 11.38 -10.73
N ILE A 9 -8.28 12.45 -10.00
CA ILE A 9 -7.95 12.56 -8.57
C ILE A 9 -8.74 11.53 -7.77
N ALA A 10 -10.03 11.38 -8.02
CA ALA A 10 -10.88 10.42 -7.34
C ALA A 10 -10.41 8.98 -7.62
N ASP A 11 -10.08 8.67 -8.88
CA ASP A 11 -9.58 7.36 -9.28
C ASP A 11 -8.23 7.05 -8.61
N TYR A 12 -7.34 8.03 -8.54
CA TYR A 12 -6.05 7.89 -7.86
C TYR A 12 -6.23 7.60 -6.37
N ARG A 13 -7.12 8.30 -5.69
CA ARG A 13 -7.41 8.09 -4.27
C ARG A 13 -7.92 6.68 -4.02
N LYS A 14 -8.85 6.21 -4.85
CA LYS A 14 -9.40 4.88 -4.73
C LYS A 14 -8.34 3.81 -4.91
N ARG A 15 -7.49 3.95 -5.93
CA ARG A 15 -6.38 3.03 -6.18
C ARG A 15 -5.39 3.03 -5.03
N ARG A 16 -5.09 4.21 -4.48
CA ARG A 16 -4.19 4.32 -3.34
C ARG A 16 -4.73 3.58 -2.12
N GLU A 17 -6.02 3.74 -1.82
CA GLU A 17 -6.66 3.04 -0.71
C GLU A 17 -6.65 1.52 -0.90
N ASP A 18 -6.92 1.06 -2.11
CA ASP A 18 -6.87 -0.36 -2.44
C ASP A 18 -5.46 -0.92 -2.29
N ILE A 19 -4.45 -0.18 -2.75
CA ILE A 19 -3.05 -0.59 -2.61
C ILE A 19 -2.64 -0.64 -1.14
N LEU A 20 -3.01 0.36 -0.35
CA LEU A 20 -2.70 0.38 1.08
C LEU A 20 -3.33 -0.80 1.81
N ARG A 21 -4.55 -1.16 1.47
CA ARG A 21 -5.23 -2.31 2.06
C ARG A 21 -4.50 -3.61 1.70
N ILE A 22 -4.12 -3.78 0.45
CA ILE A 22 -3.38 -4.97 0.00
C ILE A 22 -2.02 -5.04 0.70
N LEU A 23 -1.34 -3.92 0.85
CA LEU A 23 -0.06 -3.87 1.58
C LEU A 23 -0.24 -4.31 3.04
N ASP A 24 -1.29 -3.85 3.70
CA ASP A 24 -1.59 -4.27 5.07
C ASP A 24 -1.84 -5.78 5.15
N GLU A 25 -2.58 -6.33 4.22
CA GLU A 25 -2.83 -7.77 4.17
C GLU A 25 -1.53 -8.56 3.98
N ILE A 26 -0.65 -8.09 3.10
CA ILE A 26 0.65 -8.75 2.86
C ILE A 26 1.51 -8.68 4.12
N VAL A 27 1.56 -7.54 4.78
CA VAL A 27 2.33 -7.38 6.02
C VAL A 27 1.80 -8.31 7.10
N GLU A 28 0.49 -8.46 7.24
CA GLU A 28 -0.10 -9.39 8.21
C GLU A 28 0.28 -10.85 7.92
N ILE A 29 0.27 -11.25 6.66
CA ILE A 29 0.68 -12.59 6.26
C ILE A 29 2.14 -12.84 6.62
N ILE A 30 3.02 -11.87 6.34
CA ILE A 30 4.45 -11.97 6.64
C ILE A 30 4.67 -12.10 8.14
N ARG A 31 3.98 -11.29 8.94
CA ARG A 31 4.08 -11.36 10.40
C ARG A 31 3.57 -12.67 10.95
N PHE A 32 2.53 -13.22 10.35
CA PHE A 32 1.99 -14.51 10.74
C PHE A 32 2.99 -15.63 10.49
N GLN A 33 3.74 -15.57 9.39
CA GLN A 33 4.75 -16.56 9.05
C GLN A 33 5.97 -16.52 9.98
N ASP A 34 6.25 -15.35 10.54
CA ASP A 34 7.33 -15.12 11.51
C ASP A 34 8.68 -15.68 11.04
N ARG A 35 9.06 -15.33 9.82
CA ARG A 35 10.34 -15.75 9.24
C ARG A 35 11.36 -14.62 9.35
N PRO A 36 12.58 -14.88 9.86
CA PRO A 36 13.62 -13.84 9.94
C PRO A 36 13.99 -13.25 8.58
N GLU A 37 13.96 -14.05 7.53
CA GLU A 37 14.28 -13.63 6.17
C GLU A 37 13.26 -12.66 5.58
N ASP A 38 12.04 -12.60 6.14
CA ASP A 38 10.99 -11.70 5.70
C ASP A 38 11.13 -10.28 6.28
N ALA A 39 12.08 -10.06 7.18
CA ALA A 39 12.29 -8.75 7.81
C ALA A 39 12.60 -7.66 6.77
N ILE A 40 13.42 -7.97 5.78
CA ILE A 40 13.76 -7.02 4.71
C ILE A 40 12.54 -6.74 3.84
N LEU A 41 11.76 -7.77 3.53
CA LEU A 41 10.54 -7.64 2.75
C LEU A 41 9.52 -6.77 3.48
N GLU A 42 9.32 -6.98 4.75
CA GLU A 42 8.43 -6.18 5.58
C GLU A 42 8.86 -4.71 5.60
N GLN A 43 10.16 -4.46 5.74
CA GLN A 43 10.70 -3.10 5.71
C GLN A 43 10.41 -2.41 4.37
N LYS A 44 10.58 -3.12 3.26
CA LYS A 44 10.28 -2.59 1.93
C LYS A 44 8.81 -2.25 1.75
N LEU A 45 7.93 -3.09 2.26
CA LEU A 45 6.49 -2.85 2.22
C LEU A 45 6.11 -1.62 3.04
N GLU A 46 6.73 -1.41 4.19
CA GLU A 46 6.49 -0.21 4.99
C GLU A 46 6.99 1.06 4.32
N GLU A 47 8.10 1.00 3.59
CA GLU A 47 8.58 2.13 2.79
C GLU A 47 7.57 2.51 1.72
N ILE A 48 7.01 1.54 1.01
CA ILE A 48 5.97 1.77 0.01
C ILE A 48 4.74 2.41 0.66
N ARG A 49 4.35 1.91 1.81
CA ARG A 49 3.22 2.46 2.55
C ARG A 49 3.42 3.92 2.91
N LYS A 50 4.62 4.30 3.34
CA LYS A 50 4.94 5.69 3.65
C LYS A 50 4.84 6.59 2.43
N ILE A 51 5.29 6.11 1.28
CA ILE A 51 5.22 6.86 0.04
C ILE A 51 3.76 7.12 -0.37
N LEU A 52 2.90 6.14 -0.13
CA LEU A 52 1.49 6.20 -0.52
C LEU A 52 0.59 6.89 0.50
N SER A 53 1.03 7.02 1.72
CA SER A 53 0.19 7.64 2.77
C SER A 53 0.25 9.18 2.83
#